data_98bf439a6cde49aea63c726d4b7a008a
#
_entry.id   98bf439a6cde49aea63c726d4b7a008a
#
_cell.length_a   1.000
_cell.length_b   1.000
_cell.length_c   1.000
_cell.angle_alpha   90.00
_cell.angle_beta   90.00
_cell.angle_gamma   90.00
#
_symmetry.space_group_name_H-M   'P 1'
#
loop_
_entity.id
_entity.type
_entity.pdbx_description
1 polymer ?
#
loop_
_entity_poly.entity_id
_entity_poly.type
_entity_poly.pdbx_seq_one_letter_code
_entity_poly.pdbx_strand_id
1 'polypeptide(L)'
;MLDNFSERAKQIVFAARLKAGERGAKMIDTDDFLVGLILEDQGILEETVFSMLFEGQGTPVNMAPRHTPFLSPKVAQDLLVNLEKELPQSKPVPLTTEVPMSRSLDRVFNSAKDVQTRFRHRQTEPLHFLAAILASESGQGVKLLQGFGITHEEVLLALRSTTES
;
A
#
# COMPACT_ATOMS: atom_id res chain seq x y z
N MET A 1 -11.18 0.93 12.54
CA MET A 1 -9.85 1.11 11.97
C MET A 1 -9.86 1.55 10.51
N LEU A 2 -10.69 0.93 9.67
CA LEU A 2 -10.74 1.27 8.25
C LEU A 2 -11.87 2.23 7.89
N ASP A 3 -12.53 2.78 8.89
CA ASP A 3 -13.77 3.52 8.70
C ASP A 3 -13.64 4.71 7.75
N ASN A 4 -12.49 5.35 7.75
CA ASN A 4 -12.29 6.53 6.94
C ASN A 4 -11.34 6.30 5.76
N PHE A 5 -11.11 5.04 5.42
CA PHE A 5 -10.24 4.70 4.30
C PHE A 5 -11.06 4.70 3.01
N SER A 6 -10.44 5.21 1.94
CA SER A 6 -11.05 5.09 0.61
C SER A 6 -11.07 3.62 0.19
N GLU A 7 -11.83 3.29 -0.84
CA GLU A 7 -11.85 1.93 -1.37
C GLU A 7 -10.47 1.49 -1.82
N ARG A 8 -9.71 2.40 -2.44
CA ARG A 8 -8.35 2.10 -2.85
C ARG A 8 -7.47 1.76 -1.66
N ALA A 9 -7.57 2.54 -0.58
CA ALA A 9 -6.80 2.29 0.63
C ALA A 9 -7.16 0.96 1.27
N LYS A 10 -8.44 0.61 1.27
CA LYS A 10 -8.88 -0.69 1.79
C LYS A 10 -8.29 -1.85 0.99
N GLN A 11 -8.22 -1.70 -0.34
CA GLN A 11 -7.61 -2.73 -1.19
C GLN A 11 -6.14 -2.91 -0.86
N ILE A 12 -5.44 -1.82 -0.55
CA ILE A 12 -4.03 -1.91 -0.17
C ILE A 12 -3.86 -2.72 1.12
N VAL A 13 -4.73 -2.48 2.09
CA VAL A 13 -4.68 -3.21 3.37
C VAL A 13 -4.83 -4.72 3.13
N PHE A 14 -5.81 -5.10 2.32
CA PHE A 14 -6.04 -6.51 2.03
C PHE A 14 -4.89 -7.12 1.22
N ALA A 15 -4.36 -6.38 0.26
CA ALA A 15 -3.22 -6.85 -0.53
C ALA A 15 -1.99 -7.05 0.36
N ALA A 16 -1.76 -6.15 1.28
CA ALA A 16 -0.65 -6.25 2.22
C ALA A 16 -0.76 -7.51 3.08
N ARG A 17 -1.97 -7.78 3.59
CA ARG A 17 -2.21 -9.00 4.37
C ARG A 17 -1.93 -10.24 3.54
N LEU A 18 -2.43 -10.26 2.31
CA LEU A 18 -2.23 -11.40 1.43
C LEU A 18 -0.75 -11.65 1.15
N LYS A 19 -0.03 -10.59 0.82
CA LYS A 19 1.40 -10.71 0.51
C LYS A 19 2.21 -11.14 1.72
N ALA A 20 1.88 -10.59 2.90
CA ALA A 20 2.54 -11.00 4.13
C ALA A 20 2.30 -12.49 4.40
N GLY A 21 1.07 -12.95 4.19
CA GLY A 21 0.73 -14.36 4.37
C GLY A 21 1.45 -15.27 3.40
N GLU A 22 1.55 -14.86 2.14
CA GLU A 22 2.22 -15.66 1.12
C GLU A 22 3.68 -15.93 1.48
N ARG A 23 4.36 -14.95 2.05
CA ARG A 23 5.76 -15.13 2.44
C ARG A 23 5.93 -15.67 3.85
N GLY A 24 4.85 -15.99 4.52
CA GLY A 24 4.90 -16.59 5.85
C GLY A 24 5.24 -15.62 6.97
N ALA A 25 4.93 -14.35 6.79
CA ALA A 25 5.21 -13.34 7.80
C ALA A 25 4.33 -13.50 9.03
N LYS A 26 4.90 -13.22 10.19
CA LYS A 26 4.16 -13.25 11.45
C LYS A 26 3.42 -11.94 11.70
N MET A 27 3.84 -10.89 11.02
CA MET A 27 3.21 -9.58 11.12
C MET A 27 3.20 -8.93 9.75
N ILE A 28 2.22 -8.07 9.51
CA ILE A 28 2.18 -7.24 8.31
C ILE A 28 3.05 -6.03 8.60
N ASP A 29 4.17 -5.93 7.90
CA ASP A 29 5.09 -4.84 8.13
C ASP A 29 4.91 -3.72 7.10
N THR A 30 5.58 -2.61 7.31
CA THR A 30 5.52 -1.45 6.42
C THR A 30 5.87 -1.83 4.98
N ASP A 31 6.88 -2.68 4.80
CA ASP A 31 7.29 -3.09 3.46
C ASP A 31 6.23 -3.95 2.77
N ASP A 32 5.49 -4.76 3.51
CA ASP A 32 4.36 -5.51 2.96
C ASP A 32 3.27 -4.56 2.49
N PHE A 33 3.01 -3.53 3.29
CA PHE A 33 2.02 -2.52 2.95
C PHE A 33 2.45 -1.75 1.70
N LEU A 34 3.74 -1.44 1.60
CA LEU A 34 4.28 -0.75 0.43
C LEU A 34 4.11 -1.59 -0.83
N VAL A 35 4.35 -2.91 -0.74
CA VAL A 35 4.12 -3.81 -1.87
C VAL A 35 2.65 -3.71 -2.31
N GLY A 36 1.72 -3.79 -1.36
CA GLY A 36 0.30 -3.67 -1.67
C GLY A 36 -0.04 -2.33 -2.29
N LEU A 37 0.57 -1.26 -1.79
CA LEU A 37 0.35 0.09 -2.30
C LEU A 37 0.80 0.21 -3.75
N ILE A 38 1.96 -0.33 -4.08
CA ILE A 38 2.48 -0.30 -5.44
C ILE A 38 1.58 -1.10 -6.38
N LEU A 39 1.14 -2.27 -5.96
CA LEU A 39 0.26 -3.10 -6.76
C LEU A 39 -1.06 -2.38 -7.06
N GLU A 40 -1.63 -1.73 -6.06
CA GLU A 40 -2.86 -0.98 -6.26
C GLU A 40 -2.62 0.24 -7.14
N ASP A 41 -1.51 0.94 -6.92
CA ASP A 41 -1.16 2.11 -7.72
C ASP A 41 -1.10 1.79 -9.21
N GLN A 42 -0.56 0.63 -9.55
CA GLN A 42 -0.41 0.20 -10.94
C GLN A 42 -1.63 -0.52 -11.49
N GLY A 43 -2.62 -0.77 -10.65
CA GLY A 43 -3.81 -1.49 -11.07
C GLY A 43 -3.55 -2.93 -11.43
N ILE A 44 -2.53 -3.54 -10.83
CA ILE A 44 -2.12 -4.91 -11.17
C ILE A 44 -2.38 -5.92 -10.04
N LEU A 45 -3.39 -5.66 -9.23
CA LEU A 45 -3.82 -6.65 -8.26
C LEU A 45 -4.35 -7.86 -9.03
N GLU A 46 -3.85 -9.03 -8.70
CA GLU A 46 -4.23 -10.24 -9.40
C GLU A 46 -5.72 -10.53 -9.23
N GLU A 47 -6.31 -11.12 -10.27
CA GLU A 47 -7.70 -11.50 -10.25
C GLU A 47 -8.00 -12.42 -9.06
N THR A 48 -7.08 -13.31 -8.74
CA THR A 48 -7.24 -14.21 -7.61
C THR A 48 -7.39 -13.45 -6.30
N VAL A 49 -6.54 -12.46 -6.11
CA VAL A 49 -6.59 -11.60 -4.94
C VAL A 49 -7.93 -10.89 -4.88
N PHE A 50 -8.32 -10.34 -6.01
CA PHE A 50 -9.57 -9.60 -6.10
C PHE A 50 -10.76 -10.49 -5.78
N SER A 51 -10.77 -11.71 -6.33
CA SER A 51 -11.83 -12.68 -6.08
C SER A 51 -11.93 -13.05 -4.61
N MET A 52 -10.81 -13.19 -3.94
CA MET A 52 -10.78 -13.52 -2.52
C MET A 52 -11.33 -12.39 -1.67
N LEU A 53 -11.07 -11.16 -2.06
CA LEU A 53 -11.54 -9.99 -1.32
C LEU A 53 -13.03 -9.72 -1.52
N PHE A 54 -13.53 -10.06 -2.69
CA PHE A 54 -14.91 -9.75 -3.07
C PHE A 54 -15.70 -11.00 -3.44
N GLU A 55 -15.42 -12.09 -2.76
CA GLU A 55 -16.13 -13.35 -2.99
C GLU A 55 -17.64 -13.14 -2.81
N GLY A 56 -18.42 -13.66 -3.75
CA GLY A 56 -19.86 -13.52 -3.72
C GLY A 56 -20.37 -12.22 -4.29
N GLN A 57 -19.49 -11.32 -4.64
CA GLN A 57 -19.86 -10.02 -5.23
C GLN A 57 -19.96 -10.08 -6.75
N GLY A 58 -19.81 -11.25 -7.33
CA GLY A 58 -19.76 -11.41 -8.76
C GLY A 58 -18.34 -11.23 -9.28
N THR A 59 -18.19 -11.35 -10.60
CA THR A 59 -16.89 -11.23 -11.22
C THR A 59 -16.49 -9.76 -11.34
N PRO A 60 -15.31 -9.39 -10.88
CA PRO A 60 -14.84 -8.03 -11.10
C PRO A 60 -14.61 -7.82 -12.60
N VAL A 61 -15.41 -6.96 -13.17
CA VAL A 61 -15.41 -6.76 -14.62
C VAL A 61 -14.24 -5.92 -15.08
N ASN A 62 -13.81 -5.00 -14.25
CA ASN A 62 -12.78 -4.06 -14.67
C ASN A 62 -11.67 -3.97 -13.65
N MET A 63 -10.56 -4.65 -13.96
CA MET A 63 -9.37 -4.66 -13.12
C MET A 63 -8.40 -3.55 -13.51
N ALA A 64 -8.69 -2.82 -14.59
CA ALA A 64 -7.82 -1.74 -15.02
C ALA A 64 -7.87 -0.59 -14.02
N PRO A 65 -6.76 0.11 -13.82
CA PRO A 65 -6.74 1.25 -12.92
C PRO A 65 -7.68 2.35 -13.41
N ARG A 66 -8.47 2.88 -12.50
CA ARG A 66 -9.40 3.98 -12.81
C ARG A 66 -8.77 5.33 -12.52
N HIS A 67 -7.50 5.32 -12.19
CA HIS A 67 -6.76 6.50 -11.83
C HIS A 67 -5.42 6.49 -12.55
N THR A 68 -4.79 7.64 -12.59
CA THR A 68 -3.45 7.74 -13.13
C THR A 68 -2.47 7.25 -12.08
N PRO A 69 -1.62 6.26 -12.40
CA PRO A 69 -0.64 5.79 -11.43
C PRO A 69 0.31 6.92 -11.03
N PHE A 70 0.67 6.94 -9.75
CA PHE A 70 1.65 7.90 -9.26
C PHE A 70 3.06 7.52 -9.70
N LEU A 71 3.36 6.22 -9.70
CA LEU A 71 4.67 5.72 -10.09
C LEU A 71 4.68 5.33 -11.57
N SER A 72 5.82 5.54 -12.23
CA SER A 72 5.98 5.04 -13.59
C SER A 72 6.02 3.51 -13.54
N PRO A 73 5.56 2.82 -14.60
CA PRO A 73 5.55 1.35 -14.60
C PRO A 73 6.92 0.74 -14.37
N LYS A 74 7.97 1.33 -14.94
CA LYS A 74 9.32 0.80 -14.75
C LYS A 74 9.79 0.92 -13.32
N VAL A 75 9.58 2.08 -12.69
CA VAL A 75 9.96 2.29 -11.30
C VAL A 75 9.18 1.35 -10.40
N ALA A 76 7.88 1.22 -10.65
CA ALA A 76 7.04 0.33 -9.85
C ALA A 76 7.53 -1.11 -9.92
N GLN A 77 7.85 -1.58 -11.13
CA GLN A 77 8.34 -2.93 -11.32
C GLN A 77 9.67 -3.16 -10.60
N ASP A 78 10.60 -2.22 -10.74
CA ASP A 78 11.90 -2.31 -10.09
C ASP A 78 11.76 -2.31 -8.57
N LEU A 79 10.86 -1.47 -8.05
CA LEU A 79 10.59 -1.43 -6.62
C LEU A 79 10.05 -2.77 -6.13
N LEU A 80 9.08 -3.34 -6.84
CA LEU A 80 8.50 -4.62 -6.44
C LEU A 80 9.53 -5.72 -6.42
N VAL A 81 10.35 -5.80 -7.45
CA VAL A 81 11.40 -6.83 -7.52
C VAL A 81 12.35 -6.70 -6.34
N ASN A 82 12.80 -5.48 -6.05
CA ASN A 82 13.74 -5.26 -4.96
C ASN A 82 13.11 -5.49 -3.59
N LEU A 83 11.87 -5.07 -3.39
CA LEU A 83 11.17 -5.27 -2.13
C LEU A 83 10.97 -6.76 -1.85
N GLU A 84 10.49 -7.50 -2.84
CA GLU A 84 10.24 -8.93 -2.66
C GLU A 84 11.52 -9.71 -2.42
N LYS A 85 12.61 -9.27 -3.03
CA LYS A 85 13.92 -9.88 -2.85
C LYS A 85 14.42 -9.72 -1.41
N GLU A 86 14.14 -8.59 -0.80
CA GLU A 86 14.61 -8.28 0.56
C GLU A 86 13.74 -8.86 1.66
N LEU A 87 12.50 -9.19 1.35
CA LEU A 87 11.58 -9.71 2.36
C LEU A 87 11.85 -11.19 2.65
N PRO A 88 11.97 -11.57 3.93
CA PRO A 88 12.19 -12.97 4.29
C PRO A 88 11.04 -13.85 3.84
N GLN A 89 11.37 -15.06 3.42
CA GLN A 89 10.39 -16.06 3.00
C GLN A 89 10.31 -17.17 4.02
N SER A 90 9.09 -17.62 4.30
CA SER A 90 8.84 -18.68 5.24
C SER A 90 7.63 -19.48 4.75
N LYS A 91 7.17 -20.43 5.55
CA LYS A 91 6.01 -21.21 5.16
C LYS A 91 4.77 -20.33 5.10
N PRO A 92 4.01 -20.35 3.99
CA PRO A 92 2.83 -19.51 3.86
C PRO A 92 1.83 -19.67 5.00
N VAL A 93 1.20 -18.56 5.34
CA VAL A 93 0.20 -18.49 6.40
C VAL A 93 -1.19 -18.49 5.75
N PRO A 94 -2.11 -19.36 6.17
CA PRO A 94 -3.47 -19.37 5.59
C PRO A 94 -4.19 -18.04 5.80
N LEU A 95 -5.05 -17.68 4.86
CA LEU A 95 -5.85 -16.46 4.95
C LEU A 95 -6.73 -16.41 6.19
N THR A 96 -7.13 -17.58 6.69
CA THR A 96 -7.96 -17.67 7.88
C THR A 96 -7.20 -17.35 9.17
N THR A 97 -5.87 -17.35 9.11
CA THR A 97 -5.04 -17.02 10.26
C THR A 97 -4.90 -15.52 10.38
N GLU A 98 -5.13 -15.01 11.57
CA GLU A 98 -4.96 -13.58 11.81
C GLU A 98 -3.48 -13.22 11.83
N VAL A 99 -3.12 -12.18 11.10
CA VAL A 99 -1.75 -11.67 11.05
C VAL A 99 -1.80 -10.21 11.47
N PRO A 100 -1.26 -9.89 12.65
CA PRO A 100 -1.33 -8.52 13.16
C PRO A 100 -0.40 -7.58 12.42
N MET A 101 -0.67 -6.29 12.54
CA MET A 101 0.20 -5.26 11.98
C MET A 101 1.36 -4.99 12.93
N SER A 102 2.52 -4.69 12.36
CA SER A 102 3.68 -4.30 13.15
C SER A 102 3.45 -2.91 13.76
N ARG A 103 4.26 -2.58 14.77
CA ARG A 103 4.21 -1.25 15.37
C ARG A 103 4.59 -0.17 14.37
N SER A 104 5.54 -0.48 13.50
CA SER A 104 5.95 0.46 12.47
C SER A 104 4.80 0.79 11.53
N LEU A 105 4.06 -0.22 11.11
CA LEU A 105 2.90 0.00 10.23
C LEU A 105 1.78 0.75 10.96
N ASP A 106 1.58 0.44 12.22
CA ASP A 106 0.57 1.14 13.02
C ASP A 106 0.90 2.64 13.10
N ARG A 107 2.17 2.99 13.26
CA ARG A 107 2.61 4.38 13.25
C ARG A 107 2.38 5.03 11.90
N VAL A 108 2.62 4.29 10.82
CA VAL A 108 2.36 4.79 9.47
C VAL A 108 0.88 5.12 9.31
N PHE A 109 0.00 4.25 9.79
CA PHE A 109 -1.44 4.50 9.72
C PHE A 109 -1.82 5.77 10.46
N ASN A 110 -1.29 5.97 11.66
CA ASN A 110 -1.56 7.18 12.43
C ASN A 110 -1.04 8.43 11.74
N SER A 111 0.18 8.34 11.18
CA SER A 111 0.76 9.45 10.43
C SER A 111 -0.03 9.77 9.19
N ALA A 112 -0.55 8.75 8.51
CA ALA A 112 -1.36 8.95 7.31
C ALA A 112 -2.63 9.74 7.63
N LYS A 113 -3.24 9.48 8.78
CA LYS A 113 -4.41 10.23 9.22
C LYS A 113 -4.07 11.69 9.48
N ASP A 114 -2.89 11.94 10.04
CA ASP A 114 -2.43 13.32 10.27
C ASP A 114 -2.22 14.03 8.95
N VAL A 115 -1.65 13.36 7.96
CA VAL A 115 -1.46 13.92 6.62
C VAL A 115 -2.82 14.25 6.00
N GLN A 116 -3.74 13.30 6.09
CA GLN A 116 -5.10 13.50 5.59
C GLN A 116 -5.73 14.75 6.19
N THR A 117 -5.64 14.92 7.49
CA THR A 117 -6.21 16.06 8.18
C THR A 117 -5.55 17.36 7.76
N ARG A 118 -4.23 17.34 7.62
CA ARG A 118 -3.48 18.53 7.21
C ARG A 118 -3.93 19.05 5.86
N PHE A 119 -4.22 18.15 4.93
CA PHE A 119 -4.67 18.52 3.59
C PHE A 119 -6.18 18.62 3.49
N ARG A 120 -6.90 18.40 4.57
CA ARG A 120 -8.37 18.48 4.64
C ARG A 120 -9.07 17.55 3.66
N HIS A 121 -8.49 16.37 3.44
CA HIS A 121 -9.11 15.35 2.60
C HIS A 121 -10.11 14.56 3.41
N ARG A 122 -11.17 14.08 2.76
CA ARG A 122 -12.25 13.37 3.45
C ARG A 122 -11.88 11.98 3.91
N GLN A 123 -11.04 11.31 3.13
CA GLN A 123 -10.67 9.92 3.38
C GLN A 123 -9.19 9.76 3.35
N THR A 124 -8.72 8.68 3.99
CA THR A 124 -7.31 8.33 3.92
C THR A 124 -7.07 7.66 2.58
N GLU A 125 -6.25 8.25 1.75
CA GLU A 125 -5.94 7.82 0.40
C GLU A 125 -4.54 7.22 0.29
N PRO A 126 -4.25 6.51 -0.80
CA PRO A 126 -2.93 5.89 -0.96
C PRO A 126 -1.76 6.87 -0.80
N LEU A 127 -1.88 8.08 -1.31
CA LEU A 127 -0.77 9.05 -1.18
C LEU A 127 -0.54 9.51 0.24
N HIS A 128 -1.56 9.50 1.09
CA HIS A 128 -1.36 9.80 2.51
C HIS A 128 -0.46 8.75 3.15
N PHE A 129 -0.67 7.47 2.79
CA PHE A 129 0.18 6.40 3.30
C PHE A 129 1.59 6.50 2.76
N LEU A 130 1.74 6.82 1.48
CA LEU A 130 3.06 6.96 0.89
C LEU A 130 3.84 8.09 1.55
N ALA A 131 3.19 9.23 1.80
CA ALA A 131 3.82 10.33 2.53
C ALA A 131 4.24 9.90 3.93
N ALA A 132 3.39 9.16 4.62
CA ALA A 132 3.68 8.69 5.98
C ALA A 132 4.86 7.72 5.98
N ILE A 133 4.92 6.82 5.00
CA ILE A 133 6.02 5.87 4.88
C ILE A 133 7.35 6.61 4.67
N LEU A 134 7.34 7.58 3.77
CA LEU A 134 8.57 8.35 3.49
C LEU A 134 9.01 9.17 4.69
N ALA A 135 8.07 9.66 5.49
CA ALA A 135 8.40 10.42 6.69
C ALA A 135 8.92 9.54 7.81
N SER A 136 8.57 8.26 7.80
CA SER A 136 8.97 7.34 8.88
C SER A 136 10.45 7.02 8.89
N GLU A 137 11.10 7.13 7.73
CA GLU A 137 12.52 6.86 7.57
C GLU A 137 12.97 5.48 8.06
N SER A 138 12.05 4.52 8.08
CA SER A 138 12.36 3.17 8.54
C SER A 138 12.04 2.14 7.48
N GLY A 139 12.82 1.05 7.46
CA GLY A 139 12.62 -0.05 6.54
C GLY A 139 13.34 0.10 5.21
N GLN A 140 13.42 -1.00 4.48
CA GLN A 140 14.10 -1.02 3.19
C GLN A 140 13.30 -0.26 2.14
N GLY A 141 11.96 -0.25 2.29
CA GLY A 141 11.10 0.41 1.33
C GLY A 141 11.41 1.88 1.17
N VAL A 142 11.66 2.57 2.28
CA VAL A 142 11.98 4.01 2.24
C VAL A 142 13.26 4.25 1.46
N LYS A 143 14.28 3.45 1.73
CA LYS A 143 15.58 3.57 1.04
C LYS A 143 15.43 3.33 -0.45
N LEU A 144 14.64 2.33 -0.82
CA LEU A 144 14.39 2.03 -2.23
C LEU A 144 13.63 3.15 -2.92
N LEU A 145 12.59 3.68 -2.27
CA LEU A 145 11.83 4.79 -2.83
C LEU A 145 12.74 5.99 -3.08
N GLN A 146 13.55 6.34 -2.10
CA GLN A 146 14.47 7.46 -2.23
C GLN A 146 15.51 7.22 -3.32
N GLY A 147 15.98 5.98 -3.45
CA GLY A 147 16.90 5.60 -4.49
C GLY A 147 16.36 5.76 -5.90
N PHE A 148 15.04 5.66 -6.05
CA PHE A 148 14.38 5.88 -7.35
C PHE A 148 13.87 7.31 -7.51
N GLY A 149 14.28 8.20 -6.60
CA GLY A 149 13.92 9.61 -6.70
C GLY A 149 12.55 9.98 -6.19
N ILE A 150 11.90 9.07 -5.48
CA ILE A 150 10.59 9.33 -4.90
C ILE A 150 10.80 9.92 -3.51
N THR A 151 10.47 11.19 -3.36
CA THR A 151 10.72 11.92 -2.13
C THR A 151 9.42 12.31 -1.44
N HIS A 152 9.54 12.56 -0.15
CA HIS A 152 8.40 13.05 0.65
C HIS A 152 7.82 14.32 0.05
N GLU A 153 8.68 15.24 -0.40
CA GLU A 153 8.24 16.49 -1.02
C GLU A 153 7.41 16.27 -2.27
N GLU A 154 7.81 15.33 -3.11
CA GLU A 154 7.06 15.04 -4.34
C GLU A 154 5.65 14.54 -4.02
N VAL A 155 5.54 13.69 -3.00
CA VAL A 155 4.24 13.18 -2.59
C VAL A 155 3.38 14.32 -2.03
N LEU A 156 3.97 15.19 -1.22
CA LEU A 156 3.24 16.34 -0.69
C LEU A 156 2.77 17.28 -1.79
N LEU A 157 3.61 17.48 -2.82
CA LEU A 157 3.21 18.30 -3.96
C LEU A 157 2.03 17.68 -4.70
N ALA A 158 2.05 16.36 -4.88
CA ALA A 158 0.94 15.66 -5.52
C ALA A 158 -0.34 15.80 -4.69
N LEU A 159 -0.22 15.74 -3.37
CA LEU A 159 -1.37 15.91 -2.47
C LEU A 159 -1.93 17.33 -2.53
N ARG A 160 -1.06 18.33 -2.66
CA ARG A 160 -1.50 19.72 -2.78
C ARG A 160 -2.28 19.98 -4.06
N SER A 161 -1.90 19.29 -5.14
CA SER A 161 -2.58 19.47 -6.42
C SER A 161 -3.90 18.73 -6.49
N THR A 162 -4.16 17.85 -5.53
CA THR A 162 -5.42 17.12 -5.45
C THR A 162 -6.47 18.00 -4.78
N THR A 163 -7.54 18.29 -5.52
CA THR A 163 -8.62 19.08 -4.93
C THR A 163 -9.41 18.22 -3.98
N GLU A 164 -9.94 18.86 -2.95
CA GLU A 164 -10.82 18.18 -2.00
C GLU A 164 -12.05 17.68 -2.72
N SER A 165 -12.33 16.44 -2.54
CA SER A 165 -13.48 15.80 -3.18
C SER A 165 -14.69 15.74 -2.28
#